data_47175f47f64211f3619976464d480f7c
#
_entry.id   47175f47f64211f3619976464d480f7c
#
_cell.length_a   1.000
_cell.length_b   1.000
_cell.length_c   1.000
_cell.angle_alpha   90.00
_cell.angle_beta   90.00
_cell.angle_gamma   90.00
#
_symmetry.space_group_name_H-M   'P 1'
#
loop_
_entity.id
_entity.type
_entity.pdbx_description
1 polymer ?
#
loop_
_entity_poly.entity_id
_entity_poly.type
_entity_poly.pdbx_seq_one_letter_code
_entity_poly.pdbx_strand_id
1 'polypeptide(L)'
;MLDIGTVFKSLPPMVWVVLALVVALKVFLLWWNSPKQKGARGERRVAQRLRDGLPEEYRIMNDVYLPLPDGTTTQIDHIVVSQYGIFVVETKTYSGSIFGEEGSREWTQSIYRKKSRFQNPIRQNYKHICALADNLGIDKAYFHGVVAFTGGCTFKTEMSPGVVYSRGAADYIRSFGQPLIKSEQVGEVASVIAEWQGTLSEAQIKGHVSNLKKRHAAVREGEAPRCPYCGGEMVLRKRKGDGKSFYGCKSYPACRGIVNVE
;
A
#
# COMPACT_ATOMS: atom_id res chain seq x y z
N MET A 1 45.79 6.26 -35.83
CA MET A 1 44.74 6.40 -34.82
C MET A 1 43.47 6.84 -35.54
N LEU A 2 42.48 5.97 -35.71
CA LEU A 2 41.21 6.33 -36.34
C LEU A 2 40.49 7.35 -35.43
N ASP A 3 40.28 8.55 -35.94
CA ASP A 3 39.54 9.58 -35.21
C ASP A 3 38.05 9.17 -35.12
N ILE A 4 37.64 8.77 -33.94
CA ILE A 4 36.25 8.35 -33.63
C ILE A 4 35.24 9.44 -34.05
N GLY A 5 35.63 10.72 -33.97
CA GLY A 5 34.79 11.86 -34.34
C GLY A 5 34.47 11.93 -35.83
N THR A 6 35.40 11.56 -36.69
CA THR A 6 35.19 11.50 -38.16
C THR A 6 34.33 10.33 -38.59
N VAL A 7 34.43 9.17 -37.90
CA VAL A 7 33.57 8.00 -38.15
C VAL A 7 32.11 8.29 -37.80
N PHE A 8 31.87 8.98 -36.67
CA PHE A 8 30.51 9.37 -36.31
C PHE A 8 29.85 10.37 -37.28
N LYS A 9 30.61 11.29 -37.87
CA LYS A 9 30.09 12.28 -38.85
C LYS A 9 29.75 11.67 -40.19
N SER A 10 30.33 10.52 -40.55
CA SER A 10 30.12 9.87 -41.84
C SER A 10 28.98 8.87 -41.86
N LEU A 11 28.30 8.63 -40.72
CA LEU A 11 27.21 7.70 -40.65
C LEU A 11 25.96 8.22 -41.38
N PRO A 12 25.28 7.37 -42.16
CA PRO A 12 24.05 7.75 -42.84
C PRO A 12 22.97 8.22 -41.83
N PRO A 13 22.12 9.20 -42.18
CA PRO A 13 21.05 9.70 -41.32
C PRO A 13 20.15 8.56 -40.75
N MET A 14 19.94 7.51 -41.53
CA MET A 14 19.16 6.34 -41.12
C MET A 14 19.75 5.64 -39.89
N VAL A 15 21.07 5.63 -39.71
CA VAL A 15 21.72 5.03 -38.53
C VAL A 15 21.34 5.80 -37.24
N TRP A 16 21.31 7.13 -37.32
CA TRP A 16 20.91 7.98 -36.21
C TRP A 16 19.44 7.79 -35.83
N VAL A 17 18.56 7.63 -36.84
CA VAL A 17 17.14 7.31 -36.59
C VAL A 17 17.01 5.97 -35.89
N VAL A 18 17.70 4.91 -36.32
CA VAL A 18 17.69 3.61 -35.69
C VAL A 18 18.22 3.69 -34.27
N LEU A 19 19.34 4.38 -34.03
CA LEU A 19 19.87 4.58 -32.69
C LEU A 19 18.88 5.31 -31.77
N ALA A 20 18.25 6.38 -32.28
CA ALA A 20 17.22 7.11 -31.51
C ALA A 20 16.03 6.20 -31.13
N LEU A 21 15.55 5.36 -32.04
CA LEU A 21 14.48 4.40 -31.80
C LEU A 21 14.88 3.35 -30.77
N VAL A 22 16.11 2.83 -30.83
CA VAL A 22 16.64 1.88 -29.86
C VAL A 22 16.74 2.51 -28.48
N VAL A 23 17.21 3.73 -28.37
CA VAL A 23 17.29 4.47 -27.12
C VAL A 23 15.88 4.72 -26.56
N ALA A 24 14.96 5.22 -27.40
CA ALA A 24 13.57 5.45 -27.00
C ALA A 24 12.89 4.16 -26.49
N LEU A 25 13.11 3.03 -27.19
CA LEU A 25 12.60 1.73 -26.76
C LEU A 25 13.19 1.31 -25.42
N LYS A 26 14.50 1.47 -25.20
CA LYS A 26 15.15 1.17 -23.91
C LYS A 26 14.58 2.03 -22.79
N VAL A 27 14.44 3.33 -23.00
CA VAL A 27 13.85 4.26 -22.01
C VAL A 27 12.40 3.84 -21.69
N PHE A 28 11.62 3.55 -22.73
CA PHE A 28 10.24 3.04 -22.56
C PHE A 28 10.20 1.74 -21.77
N LEU A 29 11.06 0.77 -22.06
CA LEU A 29 11.12 -0.49 -21.33
C LEU A 29 11.56 -0.31 -19.87
N LEU A 30 12.50 0.59 -19.59
CA LEU A 30 12.91 0.93 -18.23
C LEU A 30 11.76 1.59 -17.45
N TRP A 31 11.07 2.56 -18.07
CA TRP A 31 9.90 3.19 -17.48
C TRP A 31 8.77 2.18 -17.23
N TRP A 32 8.45 1.34 -18.25
CA TRP A 32 7.42 0.31 -18.18
C TRP A 32 7.69 -0.72 -17.08
N ASN A 33 8.96 -1.08 -16.87
CA ASN A 33 9.38 -2.03 -15.84
C ASN A 33 9.69 -1.40 -14.48
N SER A 34 9.48 -0.09 -14.32
CA SER A 34 9.71 0.58 -13.04
C SER A 34 8.79 0.03 -11.93
N PRO A 35 9.24 0.06 -10.66
CA PRO A 35 8.43 -0.41 -9.52
C PRO A 35 7.06 0.26 -9.45
N LYS A 36 6.98 1.55 -9.75
CA LYS A 36 5.74 2.33 -9.77
C LYS A 36 4.74 1.78 -10.79
N GLN A 37 5.20 1.52 -12.03
CA GLN A 37 4.33 0.97 -13.09
C GLN A 37 3.91 -0.47 -12.81
N LYS A 38 4.79 -1.26 -12.20
CA LYS A 38 4.45 -2.63 -11.75
C LYS A 38 3.40 -2.60 -10.66
N GLY A 39 3.51 -1.70 -9.67
CA GLY A 39 2.52 -1.47 -8.63
C GLY A 39 1.15 -1.13 -9.22
N ALA A 40 1.06 -0.05 -10.00
CA ALA A 40 -0.17 0.41 -10.62
C ALA A 40 -0.86 -0.65 -11.52
N ARG A 41 -0.07 -1.47 -12.23
CA ARG A 41 -0.64 -2.61 -12.98
C ARG A 41 -1.16 -3.71 -12.07
N GLY A 42 -0.53 -3.92 -10.92
CA GLY A 42 -0.99 -4.85 -9.89
C GLY A 42 -2.33 -4.44 -9.32
N GLU A 43 -2.45 -3.20 -8.89
CA GLU A 43 -3.68 -2.60 -8.35
C GLU A 43 -4.83 -2.70 -9.37
N ARG A 44 -4.61 -2.28 -10.62
CA ARG A 44 -5.62 -2.42 -11.69
C ARG A 44 -6.08 -3.87 -11.89
N ARG A 45 -5.15 -4.84 -11.79
CA ARG A 45 -5.49 -6.26 -11.91
C ARG A 45 -6.31 -6.75 -10.73
N VAL A 46 -6.01 -6.31 -9.51
CA VAL A 46 -6.82 -6.62 -8.32
C VAL A 46 -8.20 -5.98 -8.45
N ALA A 47 -8.28 -4.69 -8.78
CA ALA A 47 -9.54 -4.00 -9.01
C ALA A 47 -10.44 -4.71 -10.04
N GLN A 48 -9.85 -5.17 -11.15
CA GLN A 48 -10.61 -5.93 -12.15
C GLN A 48 -11.13 -7.25 -11.61
N ARG A 49 -10.29 -8.01 -10.87
CA ARG A 49 -10.70 -9.29 -10.28
C ARG A 49 -11.78 -9.15 -9.21
N LEU A 50 -11.74 -8.08 -8.44
CA LEU A 50 -12.79 -7.77 -7.49
C LEU A 50 -14.10 -7.46 -8.22
N ARG A 51 -14.07 -6.65 -9.29
CA ARG A 51 -15.26 -6.36 -10.10
C ARG A 51 -15.86 -7.60 -10.76
N ASP A 52 -14.99 -8.47 -11.31
CA ASP A 52 -15.46 -9.66 -12.04
C ASP A 52 -15.94 -10.77 -11.09
N GLY A 53 -15.41 -10.80 -9.85
CA GLY A 53 -15.67 -11.87 -8.90
C GLY A 53 -16.68 -11.55 -7.80
N LEU A 54 -17.03 -10.28 -7.59
CA LEU A 54 -18.01 -9.88 -6.56
C LEU A 54 -19.34 -9.48 -7.20
N PRO A 55 -20.47 -9.88 -6.60
CA PRO A 55 -21.80 -9.45 -7.01
C PRO A 55 -21.99 -7.92 -6.92
N GLU A 56 -23.01 -7.39 -7.63
CA GLU A 56 -23.28 -5.95 -7.75
C GLU A 56 -23.61 -5.25 -6.42
N GLU A 57 -24.10 -5.98 -5.44
CA GLU A 57 -24.38 -5.48 -4.09
C GLU A 57 -23.12 -5.11 -3.32
N TYR A 58 -21.94 -5.58 -3.75
CA TYR A 58 -20.65 -5.16 -3.20
C TYR A 58 -20.21 -3.84 -3.85
N ARG A 59 -20.02 -2.81 -3.05
CA ARG A 59 -19.57 -1.49 -3.52
C ARG A 59 -18.05 -1.44 -3.46
N ILE A 60 -17.41 -1.28 -4.63
CA ILE A 60 -15.95 -1.28 -4.76
C ILE A 60 -15.45 0.14 -5.03
N MET A 61 -14.58 0.64 -4.17
CA MET A 61 -13.87 1.91 -4.34
C MET A 61 -12.37 1.63 -4.47
N ASN A 62 -11.70 2.36 -5.35
CA ASN A 62 -10.26 2.23 -5.59
C ASN A 62 -9.58 3.57 -5.35
N ASP A 63 -8.30 3.56 -5.00
CA ASP A 63 -7.49 4.76 -4.81
C ASP A 63 -8.15 5.77 -3.85
N VAL A 64 -8.52 5.29 -2.65
CA VAL A 64 -9.17 6.11 -1.63
C VAL A 64 -8.13 6.80 -0.76
N TYR A 65 -8.20 8.13 -0.68
CA TYR A 65 -7.26 8.96 0.08
C TYR A 65 -7.90 9.48 1.33
N LEU A 66 -7.47 8.97 2.48
CA LEU A 66 -8.01 9.37 3.78
C LEU A 66 -7.17 10.47 4.43
N PRO A 67 -7.80 11.51 4.97
CA PRO A 67 -7.11 12.44 5.84
C PRO A 67 -6.72 11.76 7.15
N LEU A 68 -5.55 12.13 7.68
CA LEU A 68 -5.10 11.69 9.00
C LEU A 68 -5.14 12.87 9.99
N PRO A 69 -5.27 12.61 11.31
CA PRO A 69 -5.37 13.66 12.33
C PRO A 69 -4.19 14.64 12.36
N ASP A 70 -3.04 14.24 11.83
CA ASP A 70 -1.83 15.07 11.74
C ASP A 70 -1.79 15.94 10.49
N GLY A 71 -2.89 16.01 9.72
CA GLY A 71 -2.98 16.76 8.46
C GLY A 71 -2.27 16.11 7.27
N THR A 72 -1.77 14.86 7.44
CA THR A 72 -1.28 14.05 6.32
C THR A 72 -2.42 13.20 5.74
N THR A 73 -2.12 12.46 4.69
CA THR A 73 -3.08 11.53 4.08
C THR A 73 -2.48 10.14 3.96
N THR A 74 -3.34 9.13 3.90
CA THR A 74 -2.96 7.77 3.53
C THR A 74 -3.79 7.32 2.34
N GLN A 75 -3.20 6.53 1.44
CA GLN A 75 -3.91 5.92 0.32
C GLN A 75 -4.25 4.47 0.65
N ILE A 76 -5.47 4.08 0.35
CA ILE A 76 -5.94 2.70 0.39
C ILE A 76 -6.17 2.24 -1.04
N ASP A 77 -5.60 1.11 -1.41
CA ASP A 77 -5.66 0.61 -2.79
C ASP A 77 -7.10 0.29 -3.20
N HIS A 78 -7.81 -0.51 -2.39
CA HIS A 78 -9.22 -0.85 -2.65
C HIS A 78 -9.98 -1.00 -1.32
N ILE A 79 -11.25 -0.56 -1.35
CA ILE A 79 -12.22 -0.79 -0.29
C ILE A 79 -13.45 -1.46 -0.92
N VAL A 80 -13.95 -2.50 -0.26
CA VAL A 80 -15.18 -3.17 -0.67
C VAL A 80 -16.16 -3.11 0.49
N VAL A 81 -17.33 -2.52 0.28
CA VAL A 81 -18.40 -2.43 1.28
C VAL A 81 -19.53 -3.36 0.90
N SER A 82 -19.97 -4.17 1.83
CA SER A 82 -21.11 -5.07 1.68
C SER A 82 -21.85 -5.23 3.00
N GLN A 83 -22.97 -5.92 3.00
CA GLN A 83 -23.65 -6.29 4.26
C GLN A 83 -22.78 -7.14 5.19
N TYR A 84 -21.76 -7.81 4.68
CA TYR A 84 -20.85 -8.66 5.46
C TYR A 84 -19.66 -7.91 6.06
N GLY A 85 -19.58 -6.60 5.87
CA GLY A 85 -18.56 -5.72 6.42
C GLY A 85 -17.85 -4.86 5.38
N ILE A 86 -16.79 -4.18 5.85
CA ILE A 86 -15.94 -3.31 5.06
C ILE A 86 -14.58 -4.00 4.90
N PHE A 87 -14.26 -4.41 3.68
CA PHE A 87 -13.01 -5.07 3.35
C PHE A 87 -12.00 -4.05 2.86
N VAL A 88 -10.88 -3.93 3.56
CA VAL A 88 -9.74 -3.09 3.17
C VAL A 88 -8.72 -3.98 2.50
N VAL A 89 -8.47 -3.72 1.21
CA VAL A 89 -7.65 -4.58 0.36
C VAL A 89 -6.35 -3.86 0.00
N GLU A 90 -5.25 -4.40 0.48
CA GLU A 90 -3.87 -3.96 0.16
C GLU A 90 -3.31 -4.83 -0.96
N THR A 91 -2.79 -4.22 -2.01
CA THR A 91 -2.20 -4.94 -3.16
C THR A 91 -0.69 -5.04 -3.03
N LYS A 92 -0.15 -6.23 -3.23
CA LYS A 92 1.29 -6.46 -3.30
C LYS A 92 1.71 -7.11 -4.60
N THR A 93 2.51 -6.40 -5.41
CA THR A 93 3.02 -6.89 -6.71
C THR A 93 4.43 -7.41 -6.53
N TYR A 94 4.56 -8.69 -6.20
CA TYR A 94 5.84 -9.36 -6.00
C TYR A 94 5.98 -10.61 -6.88
N SER A 95 7.23 -10.96 -7.17
CA SER A 95 7.61 -12.21 -7.84
C SER A 95 8.58 -13.01 -6.96
N GLY A 96 8.84 -14.28 -7.33
CA GLY A 96 9.73 -15.15 -6.57
C GLY A 96 9.11 -15.66 -5.27
N SER A 97 9.94 -15.98 -4.29
CA SER A 97 9.50 -16.58 -3.02
C SER A 97 9.25 -15.50 -1.96
N ILE A 98 8.10 -15.59 -1.28
CA ILE A 98 7.73 -14.71 -0.17
C ILE A 98 7.76 -15.52 1.13
N PHE A 99 8.47 -14.98 2.11
CA PHE A 99 8.53 -15.48 3.47
C PHE A 99 7.96 -14.40 4.40
N GLY A 100 6.97 -14.73 5.18
CA GLY A 100 6.33 -13.81 6.11
C GLY A 100 5.62 -14.50 7.24
N GLU A 101 5.49 -13.80 8.35
CA GLU A 101 4.73 -14.20 9.53
C GLU A 101 3.90 -13.01 9.97
N GLU A 102 2.71 -13.26 10.49
CA GLU A 102 1.77 -12.21 10.91
C GLU A 102 2.38 -11.25 11.93
N GLY A 103 3.05 -11.81 12.93
CA GLY A 103 3.66 -11.05 14.04
C GLY A 103 4.93 -10.28 13.66
N SER A 104 5.59 -10.64 12.58
CA SER A 104 6.86 -10.01 12.18
C SER A 104 6.66 -8.59 11.66
N ARG A 105 7.69 -7.75 11.83
CA ARG A 105 7.66 -6.36 11.37
C ARG A 105 7.83 -6.26 9.86
N GLU A 106 8.66 -7.12 9.31
CA GLU A 106 9.06 -7.14 7.91
C GLU A 106 8.92 -8.56 7.35
N TRP A 107 8.62 -8.63 6.07
CA TRP A 107 8.62 -9.85 5.29
C TRP A 107 9.79 -9.87 4.33
N THR A 108 10.13 -11.04 3.80
CA THR A 108 11.26 -11.20 2.88
C THR A 108 10.77 -11.70 1.52
N GLN A 109 11.19 -11.01 0.46
CA GLN A 109 11.14 -11.50 -0.90
C GLN A 109 12.49 -12.11 -1.26
N SER A 110 12.49 -13.28 -1.93
CA SER A 110 13.68 -13.91 -2.48
C SER A 110 13.49 -14.17 -3.98
N ILE A 111 14.36 -13.60 -4.80
CA ILE A 111 14.43 -13.83 -6.24
C ILE A 111 15.83 -14.39 -6.54
N TYR A 112 15.90 -15.67 -6.92
CA TYR A 112 17.14 -16.41 -7.03
C TYR A 112 17.97 -16.30 -5.73
N ARG A 113 19.15 -15.70 -5.77
CA ARG A 113 20.05 -15.50 -4.61
C ARG A 113 19.87 -14.15 -3.91
N LYS A 114 19.06 -13.23 -4.49
CA LYS A 114 18.84 -11.89 -3.93
C LYS A 114 17.64 -11.92 -2.98
N LYS A 115 17.88 -11.50 -1.73
CA LYS A 115 16.84 -11.29 -0.72
C LYS A 115 16.62 -9.80 -0.48
N SER A 116 15.37 -9.37 -0.41
CA SER A 116 14.98 -8.01 -0.04
C SER A 116 13.89 -8.05 1.02
N ARG A 117 13.94 -7.12 1.98
CA ARG A 117 12.92 -6.98 3.01
C ARG A 117 11.91 -5.92 2.60
N PHE A 118 10.68 -6.10 3.05
CA PHE A 118 9.62 -5.12 2.88
C PHE A 118 8.69 -5.13 4.10
N GLN A 119 7.99 -4.03 4.32
CA GLN A 119 7.06 -3.89 5.43
C GLN A 119 6.02 -5.01 5.40
N ASN A 120 5.71 -5.59 6.57
CA ASN A 120 4.62 -6.55 6.71
C ASN A 120 3.30 -5.93 6.21
N PRO A 121 2.69 -6.48 5.15
CA PRO A 121 1.50 -5.89 4.53
C PRO A 121 0.25 -6.02 5.39
N ILE A 122 0.18 -7.01 6.29
CA ILE A 122 -0.92 -7.12 7.27
C ILE A 122 -0.89 -5.92 8.20
N ARG A 123 0.29 -5.55 8.70
CA ARG A 123 0.45 -4.38 9.58
C ARG A 123 0.21 -3.07 8.85
N GLN A 124 0.56 -2.99 7.57
CA GLN A 124 0.24 -1.84 6.73
C GLN A 124 -1.28 -1.72 6.57
N ASN A 125 -1.94 -2.80 6.18
CA ASN A 125 -3.40 -2.82 5.97
C ASN A 125 -4.17 -2.55 7.27
N TYR A 126 -3.70 -3.06 8.41
CA TYR A 126 -4.30 -2.73 9.72
C TYR A 126 -4.27 -1.21 10.02
N LYS A 127 -3.23 -0.50 9.57
CA LYS A 127 -3.17 0.96 9.69
C LYS A 127 -4.24 1.64 8.86
N HIS A 128 -4.47 1.15 7.64
CA HIS A 128 -5.54 1.65 6.78
C HIS A 128 -6.91 1.41 7.39
N ILE A 129 -7.14 0.23 7.99
CA ILE A 129 -8.36 -0.07 8.74
C ILE A 129 -8.56 0.92 9.89
N CYS A 130 -7.53 1.16 10.70
CA CYS A 130 -7.63 2.14 11.79
C CYS A 130 -8.00 3.53 11.27
N ALA A 131 -7.30 4.02 10.23
CA ALA A 131 -7.58 5.32 9.65
C ALA A 131 -9.01 5.41 9.08
N LEU A 132 -9.47 4.37 8.38
CA LEU A 132 -10.82 4.34 7.80
C LEU A 132 -11.90 4.27 8.89
N ALA A 133 -11.72 3.44 9.91
CA ALA A 133 -12.61 3.32 11.05
C ALA A 133 -12.75 4.65 11.82
N ASP A 134 -11.63 5.32 12.07
CA ASP A 134 -11.60 6.61 12.76
C ASP A 134 -12.29 7.72 11.93
N ASN A 135 -12.11 7.74 10.60
CA ASN A 135 -12.77 8.71 9.72
C ASN A 135 -14.28 8.47 9.58
N LEU A 136 -14.71 7.20 9.56
CA LEU A 136 -16.13 6.83 9.46
C LEU A 136 -16.86 6.87 10.82
N GLY A 137 -16.14 6.86 11.94
CA GLY A 137 -16.72 6.67 13.27
C GLY A 137 -17.34 5.28 13.47
N ILE A 138 -16.85 4.27 12.74
CA ILE A 138 -17.34 2.88 12.76
C ILE A 138 -16.38 1.99 13.55
N ASP A 139 -16.92 1.09 14.38
CA ASP A 139 -16.09 0.15 15.15
C ASP A 139 -15.28 -0.77 14.21
N LYS A 140 -14.04 -1.06 14.60
CA LYS A 140 -13.13 -1.91 13.84
C LYS A 140 -13.61 -3.34 13.64
N ALA A 141 -14.57 -3.80 14.46
CA ALA A 141 -15.20 -5.10 14.31
C ALA A 141 -15.94 -5.29 12.98
N TYR A 142 -16.30 -4.19 12.30
CA TYR A 142 -16.93 -4.21 10.98
C TYR A 142 -15.94 -4.32 9.82
N PHE A 143 -14.63 -4.31 10.10
CA PHE A 143 -13.60 -4.27 9.07
C PHE A 143 -12.85 -5.59 8.95
N HIS A 144 -12.57 -5.97 7.71
CA HIS A 144 -11.78 -7.14 7.35
C HIS A 144 -10.58 -6.72 6.52
N GLY A 145 -9.37 -7.16 6.93
CA GLY A 145 -8.15 -6.91 6.19
C GLY A 145 -7.89 -7.98 5.14
N VAL A 146 -7.61 -7.57 3.91
CA VAL A 146 -7.23 -8.47 2.82
C VAL A 146 -5.92 -7.99 2.22
N VAL A 147 -4.95 -8.90 2.07
CA VAL A 147 -3.69 -8.62 1.37
C VAL A 147 -3.65 -9.47 0.11
N ALA A 148 -3.78 -8.82 -1.05
CA ALA A 148 -3.89 -9.47 -2.35
C ALA A 148 -2.54 -9.47 -3.08
N PHE A 149 -1.85 -10.62 -3.13
CA PHE A 149 -0.60 -10.76 -3.85
C PHE A 149 -0.83 -11.04 -5.34
N THR A 150 -0.11 -10.27 -6.19
CA THR A 150 -0.04 -10.46 -7.64
C THR A 150 1.43 -10.46 -8.09
N GLY A 151 1.71 -10.70 -9.38
CA GLY A 151 3.08 -10.67 -9.90
C GLY A 151 3.80 -12.02 -9.97
N GLY A 152 3.12 -13.14 -9.63
CA GLY A 152 3.66 -14.49 -9.78
C GLY A 152 4.61 -14.91 -8.65
N CYS A 153 4.37 -14.47 -7.43
CA CYS A 153 5.09 -14.95 -6.25
C CYS A 153 4.56 -16.29 -5.74
N THR A 154 5.38 -16.95 -4.91
CA THR A 154 5.03 -18.19 -4.19
C THR A 154 5.23 -17.97 -2.70
N PHE A 155 4.24 -18.24 -1.87
CA PHE A 155 4.37 -18.24 -0.43
C PHE A 155 5.18 -19.44 0.04
N LYS A 156 6.16 -19.22 0.90
CA LYS A 156 7.07 -20.25 1.43
C LYS A 156 6.88 -20.48 2.93
N THR A 157 6.05 -19.66 3.56
CA THR A 157 5.57 -19.82 4.93
C THR A 157 4.06 -19.89 4.91
N GLU A 158 3.45 -20.42 5.95
CA GLU A 158 2.01 -20.36 6.15
C GLU A 158 1.56 -18.90 6.27
N MET A 159 0.48 -18.56 5.60
CA MET A 159 -0.06 -17.21 5.58
C MET A 159 -1.38 -17.13 6.36
N SER A 160 -1.61 -16.01 7.02
CA SER A 160 -2.89 -15.72 7.65
C SER A 160 -4.02 -15.75 6.61
N PRO A 161 -5.26 -16.15 6.97
CA PRO A 161 -6.36 -16.35 6.01
C PRO A 161 -6.63 -15.16 5.08
N GLY A 162 -6.46 -13.92 5.56
CA GLY A 162 -6.63 -12.69 4.76
C GLY A 162 -5.49 -12.40 3.78
N VAL A 163 -4.42 -13.20 3.77
CA VAL A 163 -3.31 -13.07 2.82
C VAL A 163 -3.51 -14.05 1.68
N VAL A 164 -3.92 -13.56 0.55
CA VAL A 164 -4.35 -14.39 -0.59
C VAL A 164 -3.63 -14.01 -1.88
N TYR A 165 -3.59 -14.94 -2.82
CA TYR A 165 -3.31 -14.56 -4.20
C TYR A 165 -4.49 -13.76 -4.76
N SER A 166 -4.22 -12.74 -5.54
CA SER A 166 -5.26 -11.85 -6.08
C SER A 166 -6.38 -12.57 -6.87
N ARG A 167 -6.14 -13.80 -7.34
CA ARG A 167 -7.17 -14.65 -7.95
C ARG A 167 -8.23 -15.11 -6.97
N GLY A 168 -7.85 -15.33 -5.71
CA GLY A 168 -8.75 -15.76 -4.64
C GLY A 168 -9.30 -14.62 -3.78
N ALA A 169 -8.99 -13.35 -4.10
CA ALA A 169 -9.40 -12.23 -3.26
C ALA A 169 -10.93 -12.07 -3.19
N ALA A 170 -11.62 -12.19 -4.33
CA ALA A 170 -13.08 -12.13 -4.36
C ALA A 170 -13.72 -13.34 -3.64
N ASP A 171 -13.16 -14.54 -3.81
CA ASP A 171 -13.65 -15.75 -3.13
C ASP A 171 -13.50 -15.64 -1.61
N TYR A 172 -12.36 -15.11 -1.15
CA TYR A 172 -12.13 -14.85 0.25
C TYR A 172 -13.14 -13.84 0.82
N ILE A 173 -13.41 -12.74 0.12
CA ILE A 173 -14.41 -11.75 0.53
C ILE A 173 -15.81 -12.38 0.57
N ARG A 174 -16.19 -13.19 -0.41
CA ARG A 174 -17.49 -13.89 -0.44
C ARG A 174 -17.63 -14.99 0.62
N SER A 175 -16.54 -15.47 1.20
CA SER A 175 -16.60 -16.47 2.26
C SER A 175 -17.18 -15.94 3.58
N PHE A 176 -17.32 -14.63 3.72
CA PHE A 176 -17.98 -14.00 4.86
C PHE A 176 -19.49 -14.03 4.67
N GLY A 177 -20.20 -14.78 5.50
CA GLY A 177 -21.66 -14.99 5.38
C GLY A 177 -22.50 -14.38 6.50
N GLN A 178 -21.85 -13.84 7.55
CA GLN A 178 -22.57 -13.23 8.67
C GLN A 178 -22.77 -11.72 8.39
N PRO A 179 -24.03 -11.24 8.27
CA PRO A 179 -24.29 -9.82 8.09
C PRO A 179 -23.85 -9.00 9.30
N LEU A 180 -23.09 -7.94 9.04
CA LEU A 180 -22.62 -6.96 10.02
C LEU A 180 -23.25 -5.58 9.79
N ILE A 181 -23.58 -5.26 8.54
CA ILE A 181 -24.12 -3.96 8.10
C ILE A 181 -25.49 -4.23 7.47
N LYS A 182 -26.49 -3.40 7.79
CA LYS A 182 -27.79 -3.51 7.13
C LYS A 182 -27.68 -3.14 5.66
N SER A 183 -28.39 -3.85 4.79
CA SER A 183 -28.30 -3.67 3.34
C SER A 183 -28.56 -2.22 2.91
N GLU A 184 -29.47 -1.51 3.58
CA GLU A 184 -29.81 -0.11 3.31
C GLU A 184 -28.61 0.83 3.62
N GLN A 185 -27.80 0.50 4.61
CA GLN A 185 -26.65 1.30 5.05
C GLN A 185 -25.41 1.10 4.18
N VAL A 186 -25.34 0.02 3.39
CA VAL A 186 -24.18 -0.26 2.50
C VAL A 186 -23.97 0.89 1.52
N GLY A 187 -25.06 1.39 0.92
CA GLY A 187 -25.01 2.51 0.00
C GLY A 187 -24.54 3.82 0.65
N GLU A 188 -25.00 4.10 1.86
CA GLU A 188 -24.63 5.30 2.62
C GLU A 188 -23.14 5.29 2.96
N VAL A 189 -22.64 4.18 3.53
CA VAL A 189 -21.22 4.03 3.86
C VAL A 189 -20.35 4.14 2.61
N ALA A 190 -20.75 3.48 1.52
CA ALA A 190 -20.02 3.55 0.26
C ALA A 190 -19.99 4.96 -0.33
N SER A 191 -21.08 5.74 -0.21
CA SER A 191 -21.15 7.12 -0.69
C SER A 191 -20.18 8.03 0.07
N VAL A 192 -20.11 7.91 1.40
CA VAL A 192 -19.15 8.68 2.22
C VAL A 192 -17.70 8.35 1.82
N ILE A 193 -17.39 7.07 1.62
CA ILE A 193 -16.04 6.66 1.21
C ILE A 193 -15.73 7.16 -0.21
N ALA A 194 -16.70 7.17 -1.10
CA ALA A 194 -16.53 7.64 -2.48
C ALA A 194 -16.15 9.14 -2.57
N GLU A 195 -16.53 9.96 -1.59
CA GLU A 195 -16.09 11.37 -1.51
C GLU A 195 -14.57 11.50 -1.36
N TRP A 196 -13.90 10.50 -0.82
CA TRP A 196 -12.45 10.49 -0.67
C TRP A 196 -11.73 9.81 -1.84
N GLN A 197 -12.47 9.30 -2.84
CA GLN A 197 -11.89 8.65 -4.01
C GLN A 197 -11.35 9.70 -4.99
N GLY A 198 -10.07 9.59 -5.33
CA GLY A 198 -9.44 10.43 -6.35
C GLY A 198 -9.39 11.94 -6.03
N THR A 199 -9.75 12.36 -4.83
CA THR A 199 -9.93 13.78 -4.45
C THR A 199 -8.63 14.52 -4.15
N LEU A 200 -7.50 13.84 -4.06
CA LEU A 200 -6.23 14.55 -3.83
C LEU A 200 -5.69 15.16 -5.13
N SER A 201 -5.66 16.48 -5.15
CA SER A 201 -4.91 17.23 -6.16
C SER A 201 -3.40 16.93 -6.05
N GLU A 202 -2.63 17.17 -7.13
CA GLU A 202 -1.15 17.06 -7.08
C GLU A 202 -0.53 17.89 -5.94
N ALA A 203 -1.15 19.01 -5.58
CA ALA A 203 -0.70 19.86 -4.46
C ALA A 203 -0.85 19.13 -3.12
N GLN A 204 -1.94 18.40 -2.91
CA GLN A 204 -2.17 17.60 -1.69
C GLN A 204 -1.23 16.41 -1.61
N ILE A 205 -0.94 15.74 -2.73
CA ILE A 205 0.05 14.64 -2.80
C ILE A 205 1.45 15.18 -2.47
N LYS A 206 1.84 16.34 -3.03
CA LYS A 206 3.12 17.02 -2.71
C LYS A 206 3.18 17.44 -1.24
N GLY A 207 2.06 17.93 -0.70
CA GLY A 207 1.91 18.24 0.73
C GLY A 207 2.12 17.03 1.61
N HIS A 208 1.55 15.88 1.25
CA HIS A 208 1.74 14.62 1.95
C HIS A 208 3.22 14.21 2.02
N VAL A 209 3.91 14.20 0.89
CA VAL A 209 5.35 13.88 0.82
C VAL A 209 6.19 14.87 1.64
N SER A 210 5.86 16.16 1.58
CA SER A 210 6.54 17.20 2.37
C SER A 210 6.32 16.99 3.88
N ASN A 211 5.08 16.70 4.30
CA ASN A 211 4.75 16.45 5.70
C ASN A 211 5.42 15.19 6.26
N LEU A 212 5.52 14.12 5.45
CA LEU A 212 6.29 12.93 5.82
C LEU A 212 7.77 13.27 6.07
N LYS A 213 8.39 14.06 5.18
CA LYS A 213 9.79 14.52 5.35
C LYS A 213 9.96 15.37 6.60
N LYS A 214 9.03 16.30 6.88
CA LYS A 214 9.06 17.13 8.10
C LYS A 214 8.95 16.29 9.36
N ARG A 215 8.08 15.26 9.38
CA ARG A 215 7.94 14.33 10.51
C ARG A 215 9.22 13.54 10.76
N HIS A 216 9.87 13.05 9.71
CA HIS A 216 11.17 12.38 9.86
C HIS A 216 12.26 13.34 10.36
N ALA A 217 12.25 14.60 9.93
CA ALA A 217 13.17 15.63 10.43
C ALA A 217 12.92 15.94 11.93
N ALA A 218 11.66 16.16 12.34
CA ALA A 218 11.31 16.41 13.74
C ALA A 218 11.73 15.28 14.67
N VAL A 219 11.59 14.03 14.23
CA VAL A 219 12.08 12.86 15.00
C VAL A 219 13.60 12.88 15.15
N ARG A 220 14.35 13.37 14.14
CA ARG A 220 15.81 13.54 14.21
C ARG A 220 16.23 14.69 15.13
N GLU A 221 15.41 15.74 15.23
CA GLU A 221 15.67 16.88 16.13
C GLU A 221 15.28 16.63 17.58
N GLY A 222 14.79 15.42 17.92
CA GLY A 222 14.46 15.02 19.29
C GLY A 222 13.08 15.43 19.79
N GLU A 223 12.25 16.05 18.96
CA GLU A 223 10.85 16.29 19.29
C GLU A 223 10.05 14.98 19.22
N ALA A 224 9.23 14.74 20.25
CA ALA A 224 8.34 13.57 20.25
C ALA A 224 7.28 13.70 19.15
N PRO A 225 7.23 12.77 18.19
CA PRO A 225 6.25 12.85 17.10
C PRO A 225 4.84 12.66 17.63
N ARG A 226 3.85 13.16 16.90
CA ARG A 226 2.45 12.80 17.13
C ARG A 226 2.17 11.39 16.59
N CYS A 227 1.26 10.67 17.24
CA CYS A 227 0.88 9.33 16.82
C CYS A 227 0.30 9.35 15.40
N PRO A 228 0.85 8.58 14.44
CA PRO A 228 0.38 8.56 13.06
C PRO A 228 -1.03 7.95 12.88
N TYR A 229 -1.65 7.44 13.94
CA TYR A 229 -2.97 6.81 13.88
C TYR A 229 -4.06 7.59 14.60
N CYS A 230 -3.76 8.18 15.76
CA CYS A 230 -4.77 8.86 16.55
C CYS A 230 -4.40 10.34 16.81
N GLY A 231 -3.29 10.85 16.26
CA GLY A 231 -2.80 12.21 16.52
C GLY A 231 -2.35 12.46 17.96
N GLY A 232 -2.51 11.50 18.87
CA GLY A 232 -2.19 11.62 20.28
C GLY A 232 -0.70 11.70 20.58
N GLU A 233 -0.35 11.96 21.84
CA GLU A 233 1.03 12.01 22.31
C GLU A 233 1.72 10.65 22.17
N MET A 234 3.02 10.68 21.86
CA MET A 234 3.88 9.51 21.85
C MET A 234 4.96 9.60 22.93
N VAL A 235 5.31 8.45 23.49
CA VAL A 235 6.35 8.33 24.51
C VAL A 235 7.50 7.49 23.99
N LEU A 236 8.73 7.92 24.27
CA LEU A 236 9.93 7.18 23.93
C LEU A 236 9.98 5.89 24.76
N ARG A 237 10.16 4.77 24.11
CA ARG A 237 10.26 3.44 24.72
C ARG A 237 11.46 2.70 24.15
N LYS A 238 12.00 1.76 24.94
CA LYS A 238 13.05 0.84 24.48
C LYS A 238 12.44 -0.54 24.20
N ARG A 239 12.88 -1.14 23.13
CA ARG A 239 12.46 -2.48 22.72
C ARG A 239 13.21 -3.52 23.53
N LYS A 240 12.50 -4.51 24.11
CA LYS A 240 13.12 -5.52 25.00
C LYS A 240 14.11 -6.46 24.30
N GLY A 241 14.00 -6.64 22.96
CA GLY A 241 14.83 -7.64 22.25
C GLY A 241 16.15 -7.08 21.70
N ASP A 242 16.16 -5.84 21.19
CA ASP A 242 17.32 -5.26 20.50
C ASP A 242 17.79 -3.93 21.14
N GLY A 243 17.15 -3.49 22.23
CA GLY A 243 17.47 -2.27 22.96
C GLY A 243 17.20 -0.96 22.20
N LYS A 244 16.70 -1.02 20.97
CA LYS A 244 16.45 0.16 20.12
C LYS A 244 15.31 1.01 20.66
N SER A 245 15.48 2.31 20.59
CA SER A 245 14.47 3.28 20.97
C SER A 245 13.39 3.43 19.90
N PHE A 246 12.14 3.65 20.32
CA PHE A 246 11.01 3.95 19.45
C PHE A 246 9.99 4.80 20.21
N TYR A 247 9.21 5.58 19.49
CA TYR A 247 8.06 6.25 20.07
C TYR A 247 6.82 5.35 19.96
N GLY A 248 6.18 5.06 21.10
CA GLY A 248 4.92 4.32 21.18
C GLY A 248 3.78 5.25 21.56
N CYS A 249 2.59 5.04 21.01
CA CYS A 249 1.41 5.83 21.38
C CYS A 249 1.10 5.71 22.87
N LYS A 250 0.78 6.85 23.51
CA LYS A 250 0.39 6.89 24.93
C LYS A 250 -0.92 6.15 25.19
N SER A 251 -1.81 6.12 24.20
CA SER A 251 -3.10 5.42 24.25
C SER A 251 -3.01 3.91 24.04
N TYR A 252 -1.82 3.31 24.10
CA TYR A 252 -1.70 1.85 24.06
C TYR A 252 -2.41 1.21 25.26
N PRO A 253 -3.19 0.12 25.11
CA PRO A 253 -3.34 -0.75 23.92
C PRO A 253 -4.45 -0.32 22.94
N ALA A 254 -5.26 0.68 23.24
CA ALA A 254 -6.33 1.15 22.36
C ALA A 254 -5.81 1.67 21.01
N CYS A 255 -4.64 2.33 21.02
CA CYS A 255 -3.91 2.71 19.80
C CYS A 255 -2.51 2.09 19.80
N ARG A 256 -2.16 1.37 18.75
CA ARG A 256 -0.87 0.68 18.62
C ARG A 256 0.14 1.45 17.73
N GLY A 257 0.01 2.77 17.63
CA GLY A 257 0.89 3.61 16.83
C GLY A 257 2.36 3.53 17.30
N ILE A 258 3.29 3.34 16.36
CA ILE A 258 4.72 3.28 16.61
C ILE A 258 5.45 4.12 15.57
N VAL A 259 6.41 4.94 16.01
CA VAL A 259 7.38 5.66 15.17
C VAL A 259 8.78 5.25 15.63
N ASN A 260 9.60 4.77 14.70
CA ASN A 260 10.97 4.39 15.07
C ASN A 260 11.85 5.63 15.13
N VAL A 261 12.77 5.61 16.10
CA VAL A 261 13.93 6.49 16.12
C VAL A 261 15.02 5.74 15.35
N GLU A 262 15.53 6.35 14.28
CA GLU A 262 16.69 5.82 13.55
C GLU A 262 17.98 6.03 14.32
#